data_c464d340ae0ad0fb07039bd415a7b76f
#
_entry.id   c464d340ae0ad0fb07039bd415a7b76f
#
_cell.length_a   1.000
_cell.length_b   1.000
_cell.length_c   1.000
_cell.angle_alpha   90.00
_cell.angle_beta   90.00
_cell.angle_gamma   90.00
#
_symmetry.space_group_name_H-M   'P 1'
#
loop_
_entity.id
_entity.type
_entity.pdbx_description
1 polymer ?
#
loop_
_entity_poly.entity_id
_entity_poly.type
_entity_poly.pdbx_seq_one_letter_code
_entity_poly.pdbx_strand_id
1 'polypeptide(L)'
;MKHILFTTIAAVLLVGCGKSAQESSTEVKAPDISIHEVAMKGNIEAVKQHLAAGTDVNVKDNIGLTPLHMAAGDGRKEVAELLIAKGAEVNMKNKYSKTPLDWAIDFKHTELANLLRKHGGKTAKELKAEGK
;
A
#
# COMPACT_ATOMS: atom_id res chain seq x y z
N MET A 1 19.48 -40.99 -33.06
CA MET A 1 19.37 -41.28 -31.81
C MET A 1 19.32 -40.22 -30.88
N LYS A 2 20.17 -39.38 -30.87
CA LYS A 2 20.12 -38.38 -29.94
C LYS A 2 19.01 -37.49 -29.99
N HIS A 3 18.51 -37.29 -31.09
CA HIS A 3 17.48 -36.31 -31.17
C HIS A 3 16.30 -36.73 -30.43
N ILE A 4 16.13 -37.91 -30.26
CA ILE A 4 15.00 -38.38 -29.61
C ILE A 4 14.89 -37.80 -28.27
N LEU A 5 15.98 -37.68 -27.66
CA LEU A 5 15.93 -37.20 -26.36
C LEU A 5 15.42 -35.87 -26.22
N PHE A 6 15.88 -35.03 -27.11
CA PHE A 6 15.43 -33.79 -26.89
C PHE A 6 14.03 -33.51 -27.13
N THR A 7 13.42 -34.30 -27.82
CA THR A 7 12.05 -34.04 -28.09
C THR A 7 11.31 -34.27 -26.86
N THR A 8 11.71 -35.22 -26.10
CA THR A 8 10.91 -35.48 -24.97
C THR A 8 11.06 -34.35 -24.01
N ILE A 9 12.15 -33.80 -23.92
CA ILE A 9 12.31 -32.76 -23.05
C ILE A 9 11.44 -31.64 -23.39
N ALA A 10 11.38 -31.35 -24.59
CA ALA A 10 10.57 -30.28 -25.02
C ALA A 10 9.18 -30.52 -24.58
N ALA A 11 8.76 -31.67 -24.74
CA ALA A 11 7.40 -31.96 -24.43
C ALA A 11 7.18 -31.71 -22.98
N VAL A 12 8.08 -32.11 -22.23
CA VAL A 12 7.92 -31.93 -20.86
C VAL A 12 7.79 -30.52 -20.48
N LEU A 13 8.64 -29.73 -20.99
CA LEU A 13 8.52 -28.43 -20.71
C LEU A 13 7.25 -27.85 -20.93
N LEU A 14 6.83 -27.94 -22.05
CA LEU A 14 5.65 -27.25 -22.34
C LEU A 14 4.55 -27.72 -21.52
N VAL A 15 4.58 -28.87 -21.23
CA VAL A 15 3.53 -29.38 -20.48
C VAL A 15 3.51 -28.87 -19.13
N GLY A 16 4.36 -29.26 -18.39
CA GLY A 16 4.31 -28.93 -17.05
C GLY A 16 4.49 -27.51 -16.85
N CYS A 17 5.37 -26.96 -17.47
CA CYS A 17 5.62 -25.64 -17.24
C CYS A 17 4.55 -24.74 -17.52
N GLY A 18 3.86 -25.04 -18.45
CA GLY A 18 2.80 -24.15 -18.83
C GLY A 18 2.05 -23.74 -17.65
N LYS A 19 1.53 -24.64 -16.93
CA LYS A 19 0.71 -24.23 -15.88
C LYS A 19 1.48 -23.67 -14.78
N SER A 20 2.55 -24.19 -14.47
CA SER A 20 3.20 -23.66 -13.35
C SER A 20 3.61 -22.27 -13.67
N ALA A 21 3.96 -22.05 -14.82
CA ALA A 21 4.41 -20.73 -15.16
C ALA A 21 3.36 -19.77 -14.91
N GLN A 22 2.18 -20.07 -15.29
CA GLN A 22 1.24 -19.09 -15.12
C GLN A 22 0.89 -18.87 -13.76
N GLU A 23 0.90 -19.80 -12.96
CA GLU A 23 0.52 -19.43 -11.68
C GLU A 23 1.55 -18.61 -11.10
N SER A 24 2.71 -18.81 -11.41
CA SER A 24 3.68 -18.04 -10.80
C SER A 24 3.60 -16.67 -11.30
N SER A 25 3.30 -16.53 -12.48
CA SER A 25 3.37 -15.25 -12.99
C SER A 25 2.45 -14.40 -12.31
N THR A 26 1.68 -14.87 -11.78
CA THR A 26 1.37 -14.32 -11.02
C THR A 26 1.00 -13.14 -10.90
N GLU A 27 0.05 -12.96 -11.19
CA GLU A 27 -0.73 -12.05 -10.88
C GLU A 27 -0.89 -12.00 -9.47
N VAL A 28 -0.32 -11.09 -8.80
CA VAL A 28 -0.57 -10.86 -7.44
C VAL A 28 -1.91 -10.21 -7.42
N LYS A 29 -2.89 -10.97 -7.12
CA LYS A 29 -4.22 -10.43 -7.06
C LYS A 29 -4.35 -9.63 -5.78
N ALA A 30 -4.91 -8.46 -5.86
CA ALA A 30 -5.20 -7.68 -4.67
C ALA A 30 -6.23 -8.43 -3.81
N PRO A 31 -6.15 -8.28 -2.49
CA PRO A 31 -7.16 -8.86 -1.61
C PRO A 31 -8.56 -8.34 -1.93
N ASP A 32 -9.57 -9.10 -1.57
CA ASP A 32 -10.95 -8.70 -1.87
C ASP A 32 -11.43 -7.50 -1.06
N ILE A 33 -10.74 -7.16 0.01
CA ILE A 33 -11.07 -5.99 0.81
C ILE A 33 -10.15 -4.84 0.41
N SER A 34 -10.60 -3.63 0.58
CA SER A 34 -9.87 -2.47 0.07
C SER A 34 -8.55 -2.20 0.82
N ILE A 35 -7.62 -1.53 0.15
CA ILE A 35 -6.36 -1.17 0.78
C ILE A 35 -6.60 -0.24 1.98
N HIS A 36 -7.65 0.55 1.97
CA HIS A 36 -8.01 1.41 3.10
C HIS A 36 -8.33 0.58 4.34
N GLU A 37 -9.13 -0.46 4.14
CA GLU A 37 -9.53 -1.31 5.23
C GLU A 37 -8.37 -2.13 5.78
N VAL A 38 -7.53 -2.67 4.92
CA VAL A 38 -6.39 -3.44 5.40
C VAL A 38 -5.36 -2.54 6.09
N ALA A 39 -5.24 -1.28 5.65
CA ALA A 39 -4.37 -0.31 6.30
C ALA A 39 -4.90 0.03 7.69
N MET A 40 -6.21 0.23 7.80
CA MET A 40 -6.85 0.51 9.06
C MET A 40 -6.65 -0.64 10.05
N LYS A 41 -6.78 -1.87 9.56
CA LYS A 41 -6.62 -3.05 10.40
C LYS A 41 -5.17 -3.36 10.76
N GLY A 42 -4.23 -2.74 10.10
CA GLY A 42 -2.82 -2.99 10.34
C GLY A 42 -2.30 -4.27 9.69
N ASN A 43 -2.98 -4.77 8.67
CA ASN A 43 -2.59 -6.00 8.00
C ASN A 43 -1.52 -5.72 6.95
N ILE A 44 -0.26 -5.75 7.38
CA ILE A 44 0.88 -5.44 6.54
C ILE A 44 0.96 -6.31 5.29
N GLU A 45 0.71 -7.60 5.42
CA GLU A 45 0.81 -8.50 4.27
C GLU A 45 -0.25 -8.18 3.22
N ALA A 46 -1.47 -7.89 3.64
CA ALA A 46 -2.51 -7.52 2.70
C ALA A 46 -2.20 -6.17 2.04
N VAL A 47 -1.61 -5.22 2.77
CA VAL A 47 -1.18 -3.95 2.18
C VAL A 47 -0.12 -4.21 1.12
N LYS A 48 0.85 -5.09 1.41
CA LYS A 48 1.89 -5.45 0.43
C LYS A 48 1.28 -6.09 -0.80
N GLN A 49 0.28 -6.94 -0.63
CA GLN A 49 -0.40 -7.59 -1.75
C GLN A 49 -1.11 -6.57 -2.63
N HIS A 50 -1.79 -5.60 -2.03
CA HIS A 50 -2.42 -4.52 -2.80
C HIS A 50 -1.40 -3.73 -3.61
N LEU A 51 -0.30 -3.36 -2.97
CA LEU A 51 0.73 -2.58 -3.66
C LEU A 51 1.42 -3.38 -4.76
N ALA A 52 1.65 -4.68 -4.52
CA ALA A 52 2.22 -5.57 -5.53
C ALA A 52 1.27 -5.78 -6.71
N ALA A 53 -0.03 -5.73 -6.46
CA ALA A 53 -1.04 -5.85 -7.51
C ALA A 53 -1.25 -4.55 -8.29
N GLY A 54 -0.50 -3.51 -7.95
CA GLY A 54 -0.58 -2.24 -8.67
C GLY A 54 -1.56 -1.23 -8.10
N THR A 55 -2.08 -1.45 -6.91
CA THR A 55 -2.98 -0.49 -6.29
C THR A 55 -2.20 0.79 -5.97
N ASP A 56 -2.76 1.93 -6.33
CA ASP A 56 -2.13 3.21 -6.06
C ASP A 56 -2.02 3.43 -4.55
N VAL A 57 -0.82 3.71 -4.07
CA VAL A 57 -0.56 3.93 -2.65
C VAL A 57 -1.30 5.17 -2.13
N ASN A 58 -1.64 6.10 -3.01
CA ASN A 58 -2.34 7.34 -2.70
C ASN A 58 -3.82 7.35 -3.11
N VAL A 59 -4.38 6.16 -3.34
CA VAL A 59 -5.78 6.07 -3.76
C VAL A 59 -6.69 6.68 -2.71
N LYS A 60 -7.68 7.45 -3.15
CA LYS A 60 -8.60 8.13 -2.25
C LYS A 60 -9.95 7.46 -2.24
N ASP A 61 -10.55 7.43 -1.08
CA ASP A 61 -11.93 6.95 -0.96
C ASP A 61 -12.92 8.10 -1.23
N ASN A 62 -14.19 7.87 -0.97
CA ASN A 62 -15.26 8.84 -1.25
C ASN A 62 -15.13 10.17 -0.52
N ILE A 63 -14.40 10.21 0.56
CA ILE A 63 -14.19 11.45 1.32
C ILE A 63 -12.72 11.90 1.26
N GLY A 64 -11.99 11.34 0.33
CA GLY A 64 -10.60 11.75 0.09
C GLY A 64 -9.57 11.17 1.04
N LEU A 65 -9.93 10.13 1.77
CA LEU A 65 -8.97 9.48 2.66
C LEU A 65 -8.05 8.57 1.86
N THR A 66 -6.77 8.61 2.15
CA THR A 66 -5.80 7.68 1.58
C THR A 66 -5.54 6.55 2.58
N PRO A 67 -4.90 5.46 2.16
CA PRO A 67 -4.52 4.42 3.11
C PRO A 67 -3.69 4.96 4.28
N LEU A 68 -2.88 5.99 4.04
CA LEU A 68 -2.08 6.59 5.10
C LEU A 68 -2.95 7.32 6.14
N HIS A 69 -4.06 7.93 5.72
CA HIS A 69 -5.01 8.52 6.68
C HIS A 69 -5.59 7.41 7.57
N MET A 70 -5.92 6.26 6.98
CA MET A 70 -6.49 5.15 7.73
C MET A 70 -5.49 4.60 8.75
N ALA A 71 -4.26 4.39 8.31
CA ALA A 71 -3.20 3.93 9.21
C ALA A 71 -2.96 4.96 10.33
N ALA A 72 -3.03 6.25 9.99
CA ALA A 72 -2.80 7.32 10.96
C ALA A 72 -3.91 7.40 12.01
N GLY A 73 -5.15 7.23 11.59
CA GLY A 73 -6.30 7.28 12.50
C GLY A 73 -6.36 6.10 13.46
N ASP A 74 -5.83 4.96 13.05
CA ASP A 74 -5.85 3.75 13.87
C ASP A 74 -4.49 3.39 14.47
N GLY A 75 -3.52 4.27 14.37
CA GLY A 75 -2.23 4.08 15.00
C GLY A 75 -1.38 2.95 14.42
N ARG A 76 -1.56 2.63 13.14
CA ARG A 76 -0.85 1.51 12.51
C ARG A 76 0.51 1.95 12.00
N LYS A 77 1.46 2.03 12.89
CA LYS A 77 2.78 2.56 12.62
C LYS A 77 3.51 1.83 11.49
N GLU A 78 3.56 0.51 11.57
CA GLU A 78 4.27 -0.30 10.58
C GLU A 78 3.65 -0.19 9.19
N VAL A 79 2.33 -0.08 9.13
CA VAL A 79 1.64 0.13 7.86
C VAL A 79 1.99 1.52 7.33
N ALA A 80 2.00 2.53 8.20
CA ALA A 80 2.35 3.88 7.78
C ALA A 80 3.79 3.94 7.25
N GLU A 81 4.72 3.28 7.91
CA GLU A 81 6.11 3.19 7.46
C GLU A 81 6.19 2.54 6.07
N LEU A 82 5.46 1.45 5.87
CA LEU A 82 5.43 0.75 4.58
C LEU A 82 4.85 1.66 3.50
N LEU A 83 3.72 2.30 3.77
CA LEU A 83 3.07 3.18 2.79
C LEU A 83 4.00 4.34 2.39
N ILE A 84 4.65 4.97 3.37
CA ILE A 84 5.59 6.06 3.10
C ILE A 84 6.78 5.55 2.27
N ALA A 85 7.32 4.38 2.61
CA ALA A 85 8.41 3.78 1.85
C ALA A 85 8.01 3.48 0.41
N LYS A 86 6.72 3.28 0.16
CA LYS A 86 6.19 3.01 -1.18
C LYS A 86 5.68 4.27 -1.87
N GLY A 87 5.98 5.43 -1.35
CA GLY A 87 5.65 6.68 -2.02
C GLY A 87 4.37 7.37 -1.57
N ALA A 88 3.82 7.01 -0.42
CA ALA A 88 2.62 7.69 0.06
C ALA A 88 2.93 9.16 0.33
N GLU A 89 2.03 10.03 -0.13
CA GLU A 89 2.17 11.45 0.13
C GLU A 89 1.69 11.78 1.52
N VAL A 90 2.60 12.26 2.36
CA VAL A 90 2.31 12.45 3.79
C VAL A 90 1.41 13.64 4.08
N ASN A 91 1.27 14.57 3.15
CA ASN A 91 0.50 15.79 3.35
C ASN A 91 -0.79 15.90 2.53
N MET A 92 -1.29 14.76 2.06
CA MET A 92 -2.52 14.72 1.30
C MET A 92 -3.68 15.15 2.18
N LYS A 93 -4.56 15.99 1.68
CA LYS A 93 -5.73 16.45 2.44
C LYS A 93 -7.00 15.73 1.96
N ASN A 94 -7.84 15.35 2.90
CA ASN A 94 -9.15 14.79 2.59
C ASN A 94 -10.18 15.92 2.38
N LYS A 95 -11.45 15.58 2.22
CA LYS A 95 -12.51 16.56 1.99
C LYS A 95 -12.74 17.51 3.18
N TYR A 96 -12.28 17.14 4.35
CA TYR A 96 -12.38 17.98 5.53
C TYR A 96 -11.08 18.78 5.75
N SER A 97 -10.24 18.84 4.73
CA SER A 97 -8.95 19.52 4.78
C SER A 97 -8.02 18.96 5.86
N LYS A 98 -8.17 17.70 6.23
CA LYS A 98 -7.32 17.07 7.22
C LYS A 98 -6.23 16.25 6.57
N THR A 99 -5.02 16.31 7.12
CA THR A 99 -3.89 15.49 6.68
C THR A 99 -3.81 14.22 7.53
N PRO A 100 -3.00 13.23 7.13
CA PRO A 100 -2.76 12.08 8.00
C PRO A 100 -2.22 12.47 9.38
N LEU A 101 -1.40 13.54 9.45
CA LEU A 101 -0.89 14.01 10.74
C LEU A 101 -2.01 14.56 11.61
N ASP A 102 -2.98 15.30 11.04
CA ASP A 102 -4.14 15.78 11.79
C ASP A 102 -4.89 14.59 12.38
N TRP A 103 -5.04 13.52 11.62
CA TRP A 103 -5.73 12.31 12.09
C TRP A 103 -4.96 11.64 13.23
N ALA A 104 -3.65 11.48 13.09
CA ALA A 104 -2.84 10.90 14.16
C ALA A 104 -2.96 11.72 15.45
N ILE A 105 -2.99 13.05 15.35
CA ILE A 105 -3.13 13.93 16.50
C ILE A 105 -4.53 13.84 17.09
N ASP A 106 -5.55 13.92 16.25
CA ASP A 106 -6.94 13.89 16.70
C ASP A 106 -7.26 12.59 17.46
N PHE A 107 -6.68 11.48 17.00
CA PHE A 107 -6.88 10.18 17.64
C PHE A 107 -5.78 9.83 18.65
N LYS A 108 -4.91 10.79 18.97
CA LYS A 108 -3.89 10.66 20.01
C LYS A 108 -2.83 9.59 19.78
N HIS A 109 -2.52 9.30 18.54
CA HIS A 109 -1.46 8.36 18.18
C HIS A 109 -0.12 9.09 18.10
N THR A 110 0.46 9.41 19.24
CA THR A 110 1.66 10.22 19.37
C THR A 110 2.87 9.67 18.60
N GLU A 111 3.09 8.38 18.70
CA GLU A 111 4.24 7.78 18.01
C GLU A 111 4.11 7.90 16.51
N LEU A 112 2.91 7.71 16.01
CA LEU A 112 2.66 7.81 14.59
C LEU A 112 2.72 9.27 14.15
N ALA A 113 2.24 10.20 14.96
CA ALA A 113 2.36 11.61 14.67
C ALA A 113 3.84 12.01 14.54
N ASN A 114 4.68 11.49 15.44
CA ASN A 114 6.11 11.74 15.38
C ASN A 114 6.75 11.13 14.12
N LEU A 115 6.31 9.93 13.76
CA LEU A 115 6.78 9.27 12.53
C LEU A 115 6.43 10.13 11.31
N LEU A 116 5.18 10.60 11.23
CA LEU A 116 4.73 11.43 10.12
C LEU A 116 5.54 12.73 10.06
N ARG A 117 5.79 13.37 11.20
CA ARG A 117 6.59 14.58 11.21
C ARG A 117 8.02 14.33 10.75
N LYS A 118 8.60 13.20 11.12
CA LYS A 118 9.93 12.83 10.68
C LYS A 118 10.00 12.72 9.16
N HIS A 119 8.92 12.34 8.53
CA HIS A 119 8.84 12.22 7.08
C HIS A 119 8.24 13.48 6.41
N GLY A 120 8.24 14.61 7.09
CA GLY A 120 7.78 15.86 6.52
C GLY A 120 6.28 16.11 6.64
N GLY A 121 5.61 15.31 7.46
CA GLY A 121 4.18 15.48 7.68
C GLY A 121 3.85 16.78 8.38
N LYS A 122 2.81 17.46 7.92
CA LYS A 122 2.34 18.72 8.45
C LYS A 122 0.84 18.66 8.68
N THR A 123 0.37 19.46 9.59
CA THR A 123 -1.09 19.60 9.79
C THR A 123 -1.65 20.49 8.69
N ALA A 124 -2.93 20.43 8.49
CA ALA A 124 -3.59 21.31 7.53
C ALA A 124 -3.35 22.78 7.87
N LYS A 125 -3.27 23.08 9.17
CA LYS A 125 -3.03 24.45 9.63
C LYS A 125 -1.63 24.91 9.22
N GLU A 126 -0.64 24.04 9.38
CA GLU A 126 0.74 24.36 9.00
C GLU A 126 0.86 24.53 7.49
N LEU A 127 0.21 23.66 6.71
CA LEU A 127 0.22 23.78 5.26
C LEU A 127 -0.43 25.07 4.81
N LYS A 128 -1.54 25.45 5.44
CA LYS A 128 -2.21 26.69 5.08
C LYS A 128 -1.33 27.89 5.38
N ALA A 129 -0.58 27.86 6.48
CA ALA A 129 0.33 28.95 6.82
C ALA A 129 1.46 29.08 5.79
N GLU A 130 1.79 27.99 5.08
CA GLU A 130 2.80 28.02 4.04
C GLU A 130 2.23 28.36 2.67
N GLY A 131 0.92 28.64 2.59
CA GLY A 131 0.28 28.96 1.32
C GLY A 131 -0.14 27.75 0.49
N LYS A 132 -0.30 26.63 1.11
CA LYS A 132 -0.63 25.38 0.39
C LYS A 132 -1.98 24.81 0.74
#